data_f6a05c58529ef5cad90f3d41f8002b85
#
_entry.id   f6a05c58529ef5cad90f3d41f8002b85
#
_cell.length_a   1.000
_cell.length_b   1.000
_cell.length_c   1.000
_cell.angle_alpha   90.00
_cell.angle_beta   90.00
_cell.angle_gamma   90.00
#
_symmetry.space_group_name_H-M   'P 1'
#
loop_
_entity.id
_entity.type
_entity.pdbx_description
1 polymer ?
#
loop_
_entity_poly.entity_id
_entity_poly.type
_entity_poly.pdbx_seq_one_letter_code
_entity_poly.pdbx_strand_id
1 'polypeptide(L)'
;MIKLENSLKFAKQLDKNDSLSEYRNLFHIPKDIHDKDLIYFCGNSLGLQPKSTKSFIDNELKDWANLGVKGWSNAKNPWLEYHSYLTNEMANIVGAKPLEVVVMNTLTVNLHLMMVSFYKPTDTKFKIILEADSFPSDIYAVESQLVHHGYNAEDGIILWETKNSENKYKELENIFLENKNEIALVLIGGVNY
;
A
#
# COMPACT_ATOMS: atom_id res chain seq x y z
N MET A 1 -13.89 -26.26 12.62
CA MET A 1 -14.20 -25.41 11.45
C MET A 1 -15.67 -25.01 11.50
N ILE A 2 -15.97 -23.71 11.41
CA ILE A 2 -17.36 -23.23 11.31
C ILE A 2 -17.89 -23.64 9.93
N LYS A 3 -19.01 -24.38 9.89
CA LYS A 3 -19.67 -24.70 8.62
C LYS A 3 -20.39 -23.45 8.13
N LEU A 4 -19.95 -22.89 7.01
CA LEU A 4 -20.57 -21.71 6.41
C LEU A 4 -21.96 -22.08 5.84
N GLU A 5 -22.94 -21.24 6.12
CA GLU A 5 -24.30 -21.38 5.60
C GLU A 5 -24.73 -20.08 4.88
N ASN A 6 -25.20 -20.21 3.65
CA ASN A 6 -25.70 -19.07 2.88
C ASN A 6 -27.13 -18.73 3.31
N SER A 7 -27.27 -18.11 4.49
CA SER A 7 -28.56 -17.64 4.99
C SER A 7 -28.44 -16.33 5.76
N LEU A 8 -29.49 -15.50 5.71
CA LEU A 8 -29.56 -14.25 6.46
C LEU A 8 -29.49 -14.50 7.98
N LYS A 9 -30.06 -15.61 8.45
CA LYS A 9 -30.03 -15.98 9.86
C LYS A 9 -28.59 -16.24 10.32
N PHE A 10 -27.80 -16.95 9.53
CA PHE A 10 -26.41 -17.24 9.83
C PHE A 10 -25.56 -15.97 9.81
N ALA A 11 -25.73 -15.08 8.80
CA ALA A 11 -25.05 -13.81 8.73
C ALA A 11 -25.32 -12.95 9.98
N LYS A 12 -26.60 -12.79 10.38
CA LYS A 12 -26.97 -12.06 11.61
C LYS A 12 -26.39 -12.67 12.88
N GLN A 13 -26.20 -14.00 12.91
CA GLN A 13 -25.56 -14.65 14.05
C GLN A 13 -24.07 -14.35 14.10
N LEU A 14 -23.39 -14.32 12.95
CA LEU A 14 -21.97 -13.91 12.87
C LEU A 14 -21.80 -12.48 13.32
N ASP A 15 -22.62 -11.54 12.83
CA ASP A 15 -22.57 -10.13 13.23
C ASP A 15 -22.77 -9.97 14.74
N LYS A 16 -23.71 -10.71 15.34
CA LYS A 16 -23.96 -10.66 16.79
C LYS A 16 -22.79 -11.16 17.61
N ASN A 17 -22.03 -12.11 17.09
CA ASN A 17 -20.88 -12.73 17.76
C ASN A 17 -19.54 -12.06 17.40
N ASP A 18 -19.57 -11.03 16.56
CA ASP A 18 -18.36 -10.31 16.15
C ASP A 18 -17.87 -9.41 17.29
N SER A 19 -16.72 -9.76 17.86
CA SER A 19 -16.08 -8.97 18.93
C SER A 19 -15.60 -7.59 18.47
N LEU A 20 -15.52 -7.35 17.13
CA LEU A 20 -15.09 -6.09 16.53
C LEU A 20 -16.27 -5.21 16.09
N SER A 21 -17.51 -5.64 16.28
CA SER A 21 -18.72 -4.93 15.82
C SER A 21 -18.79 -3.46 16.26
N GLU A 22 -18.35 -3.17 17.49
CA GLU A 22 -18.35 -1.81 18.06
C GLU A 22 -17.39 -0.86 17.32
N TYR A 23 -16.34 -1.36 16.71
CA TYR A 23 -15.38 -0.52 15.95
C TYR A 23 -16.03 0.15 14.74
N ARG A 24 -17.10 -0.44 14.17
CA ARG A 24 -17.87 0.19 13.09
C ARG A 24 -18.34 1.60 13.46
N ASN A 25 -18.69 1.81 14.73
CA ASN A 25 -19.19 3.09 15.25
C ASN A 25 -18.13 4.20 15.27
N LEU A 26 -16.87 3.85 15.13
CA LEU A 26 -15.74 4.81 15.11
C LEU A 26 -15.54 5.47 13.74
N PHE A 27 -16.27 5.03 12.71
CA PHE A 27 -16.10 5.50 11.34
C PHE A 27 -17.34 6.23 10.82
N HIS A 28 -17.11 7.16 9.88
CA HIS A 28 -18.19 7.72 9.06
C HIS A 28 -18.51 6.74 7.92
N ILE A 29 -19.77 6.31 7.85
CA ILE A 29 -20.23 5.42 6.80
C ILE A 29 -21.01 6.27 5.79
N PRO A 30 -20.63 6.25 4.50
CA PRO A 30 -21.37 6.96 3.47
C PRO A 30 -22.85 6.51 3.42
N LYS A 31 -23.71 7.43 3.05
CA LYS A 31 -25.16 7.18 2.96
C LYS A 31 -25.61 7.09 1.50
N ASP A 32 -26.68 6.34 1.26
CA ASP A 32 -27.38 6.35 -0.02
C ASP A 32 -28.34 7.56 -0.12
N ILE A 33 -29.07 7.65 -1.24
CA ILE A 33 -30.06 8.73 -1.50
C ILE A 33 -31.26 8.69 -0.54
N HIS A 34 -31.42 7.63 0.24
CA HIS A 34 -32.49 7.44 1.22
C HIS A 34 -31.96 7.55 2.67
N ASP A 35 -30.75 8.11 2.84
CA ASP A 35 -30.06 8.27 4.15
C ASP A 35 -29.76 6.94 4.88
N LYS A 36 -29.64 5.83 4.13
CA LYS A 36 -29.26 4.53 4.68
C LYS A 36 -27.76 4.30 4.50
N ASP A 37 -27.12 3.63 5.46
CA ASP A 37 -25.72 3.25 5.39
C ASP A 37 -25.45 2.42 4.12
N LEU A 38 -24.44 2.82 3.35
CA LEU A 38 -23.95 2.00 2.24
C LEU A 38 -23.28 0.72 2.77
N ILE A 39 -23.40 -0.34 1.97
CA ILE A 39 -22.56 -1.53 2.12
C ILE A 39 -21.20 -1.20 1.50
N TYR A 40 -20.23 -0.86 2.35
CA TYR A 40 -18.92 -0.37 1.90
C TYR A 40 -17.85 -1.46 2.00
N PHE A 41 -17.38 -1.98 0.85
CA PHE A 41 -16.33 -2.96 0.73
C PHE A 41 -15.11 -2.47 -0.08
N CYS A 42 -14.95 -1.15 -0.21
CA CYS A 42 -13.87 -0.52 -0.99
C CYS A 42 -12.68 -0.11 -0.12
N GLY A 43 -12.52 -0.68 1.07
CA GLY A 43 -11.43 -0.33 2.00
C GLY A 43 -10.03 -0.58 1.47
N ASN A 44 -9.89 -1.47 0.49
CA ASN A 44 -8.63 -1.70 -0.24
C ASN A 44 -8.20 -0.49 -1.09
N SER A 45 -9.15 0.32 -1.56
CA SER A 45 -8.88 1.53 -2.34
C SER A 45 -8.83 2.76 -1.43
N LEU A 46 -9.87 2.97 -0.62
CA LEU A 46 -9.95 4.05 0.36
C LEU A 46 -10.72 3.58 1.58
N GLY A 47 -10.07 3.55 2.73
CA GLY A 47 -10.71 3.23 4.01
C GLY A 47 -11.76 4.26 4.41
N LEU A 48 -12.73 3.84 5.24
CA LEU A 48 -13.68 4.77 5.84
C LEU A 48 -12.97 5.79 6.73
N GLN A 49 -13.44 7.03 6.73
CA GLN A 49 -12.88 8.09 7.57
C GLN A 49 -13.17 7.83 9.05
N PRO A 50 -12.15 7.71 9.93
CA PRO A 50 -12.35 7.68 11.37
C PRO A 50 -12.99 9.00 11.85
N LYS A 51 -13.95 8.93 12.77
CA LYS A 51 -14.58 10.11 13.36
C LYS A 51 -13.61 11.00 14.14
N SER A 52 -12.52 10.43 14.64
CA SER A 52 -11.45 11.12 15.34
C SER A 52 -10.54 11.95 14.43
N THR A 53 -10.55 11.73 13.11
CA THR A 53 -9.62 12.40 12.16
C THR A 53 -9.63 13.92 12.31
N LYS A 54 -10.82 14.52 12.39
CA LYS A 54 -10.93 15.98 12.54
C LYS A 54 -10.22 16.49 13.79
N SER A 55 -10.36 15.80 14.92
CA SER A 55 -9.73 16.25 16.18
C SER A 55 -8.21 16.14 16.15
N PHE A 56 -7.65 15.16 15.45
CA PHE A 56 -6.20 15.09 15.24
C PHE A 56 -5.70 16.27 14.42
N ILE A 57 -6.35 16.57 13.28
CA ILE A 57 -5.98 17.71 12.43
C ILE A 57 -6.13 19.03 13.18
N ASP A 58 -7.23 19.23 13.90
CA ASP A 58 -7.47 20.46 14.68
C ASP A 58 -6.39 20.66 15.75
N ASN A 59 -5.89 19.59 16.39
CA ASN A 59 -4.79 19.68 17.35
C ASN A 59 -3.48 20.16 16.69
N GLU A 60 -3.13 19.58 15.53
CA GLU A 60 -1.91 19.99 14.80
C GLU A 60 -2.00 21.47 14.35
N LEU A 61 -3.15 21.89 13.82
CA LEU A 61 -3.38 23.30 13.45
C LEU A 61 -3.29 24.24 14.65
N LYS A 62 -3.81 23.82 15.81
CA LYS A 62 -3.74 24.57 17.06
C LYS A 62 -2.28 24.68 17.56
N ASP A 63 -1.54 23.60 17.51
CA ASP A 63 -0.14 23.61 17.92
C ASP A 63 0.69 24.50 16.99
N TRP A 64 0.46 24.45 15.68
CA TRP A 64 1.12 25.35 14.74
C TRP A 64 0.79 26.81 15.02
N ALA A 65 -0.48 27.16 15.22
CA ALA A 65 -0.90 28.54 15.52
C ALA A 65 -0.29 29.10 16.80
N ASN A 66 -0.16 28.25 17.84
CA ASN A 66 0.31 28.69 19.16
C ASN A 66 1.82 28.63 19.35
N LEU A 67 2.48 27.69 18.69
CA LEU A 67 3.89 27.38 18.92
C LEU A 67 4.79 27.84 17.78
N GLY A 68 4.29 27.99 16.56
CA GLY A 68 5.08 28.28 15.39
C GLY A 68 6.26 27.30 15.26
N VAL A 69 7.48 27.82 15.10
CA VAL A 69 8.68 27.00 14.98
C VAL A 69 8.94 26.09 16.19
N LYS A 70 8.45 26.45 17.37
CA LYS A 70 8.58 25.61 18.56
C LYS A 70 7.77 24.32 18.47
N GLY A 71 6.82 24.21 17.56
CA GLY A 71 6.06 23.00 17.29
C GLY A 71 6.94 21.79 16.94
N TRP A 72 8.12 22.02 16.38
CA TRP A 72 9.08 20.95 16.09
C TRP A 72 9.46 20.14 17.32
N SER A 73 9.53 20.76 18.49
CA SER A 73 9.96 20.08 19.73
C SER A 73 8.89 20.08 20.84
N ASN A 74 7.94 21.02 20.84
CA ASN A 74 7.06 21.31 21.96
C ASN A 74 5.56 21.09 21.63
N ALA A 75 5.21 20.67 20.41
CA ALA A 75 3.85 20.27 20.09
C ALA A 75 3.43 19.05 20.92
N LYS A 76 2.14 18.78 20.98
CA LYS A 76 1.61 17.55 21.58
C LYS A 76 2.23 16.31 20.93
N ASN A 77 2.39 16.34 19.60
CA ASN A 77 3.14 15.38 18.81
C ASN A 77 4.31 16.12 18.14
N PRO A 78 5.51 16.17 18.74
CA PRO A 78 6.64 16.93 18.18
C PRO A 78 6.97 16.51 16.75
N TRP A 79 7.05 17.48 15.84
CA TRP A 79 7.11 17.18 14.40
C TRP A 79 8.43 16.54 13.95
N LEU A 80 9.51 16.74 14.70
CA LEU A 80 10.79 16.07 14.43
C LEU A 80 10.71 14.55 14.49
N GLU A 81 9.88 14.00 15.38
CA GLU A 81 9.75 12.58 15.63
C GLU A 81 8.59 11.91 14.84
N TYR A 82 7.95 12.65 13.93
CA TYR A 82 6.73 12.21 13.24
C TYR A 82 6.90 10.88 12.51
N HIS A 83 8.08 10.64 11.94
CA HIS A 83 8.42 9.41 11.21
C HIS A 83 8.43 8.16 12.10
N SER A 84 8.54 8.29 13.41
CA SER A 84 8.68 7.17 14.35
C SER A 84 7.36 6.78 15.04
N TYR A 85 6.36 7.66 15.07
CA TYR A 85 5.14 7.47 15.89
C TYR A 85 4.32 6.24 15.52
N LEU A 86 4.30 5.83 14.27
CA LEU A 86 3.51 4.70 13.79
C LEU A 86 4.36 3.45 13.50
N THR A 87 5.66 3.51 13.73
CA THR A 87 6.59 2.44 13.33
C THR A 87 6.28 1.12 14.04
N ASN A 88 6.07 1.14 15.36
CA ASN A 88 5.83 -0.07 16.13
C ASN A 88 4.49 -0.74 15.77
N GLU A 89 3.42 0.06 15.69
CA GLU A 89 2.10 -0.43 15.35
C GLU A 89 2.07 -1.00 13.93
N MET A 90 2.69 -0.30 12.98
CA MET A 90 2.79 -0.78 11.61
C MET A 90 3.65 -2.05 11.50
N ALA A 91 4.76 -2.13 12.23
CA ALA A 91 5.59 -3.32 12.28
C ALA A 91 4.80 -4.55 12.78
N ASN A 92 3.97 -4.38 13.80
CA ASN A 92 3.09 -5.43 14.29
C ASN A 92 2.06 -5.87 13.23
N ILE A 93 1.49 -4.91 12.47
CA ILE A 93 0.49 -5.22 11.43
C ILE A 93 1.11 -6.00 10.28
N VAL A 94 2.30 -5.60 9.82
CA VAL A 94 2.96 -6.23 8.67
C VAL A 94 3.86 -7.42 9.04
N GLY A 95 4.00 -7.73 10.32
CA GLY A 95 4.81 -8.85 10.81
C GLY A 95 6.33 -8.62 10.66
N ALA A 96 6.79 -7.37 10.77
CA ALA A 96 8.17 -6.97 10.63
C ALA A 96 8.76 -6.45 11.96
N LYS A 97 10.07 -6.22 12.00
CA LYS A 97 10.71 -5.53 13.13
C LYS A 97 10.58 -4.01 12.96
N PRO A 98 10.51 -3.22 14.04
CA PRO A 98 10.42 -1.75 13.92
C PRO A 98 11.52 -1.11 13.06
N LEU A 99 12.74 -1.65 13.09
CA LEU A 99 13.85 -1.15 12.26
C LEU A 99 13.63 -1.36 10.74
N GLU A 100 12.73 -2.25 10.35
CA GLU A 100 12.43 -2.59 8.96
C GLU A 100 11.24 -1.80 8.39
N VAL A 101 10.64 -0.91 9.20
CA VAL A 101 9.38 -0.24 8.85
C VAL A 101 9.49 1.27 9.04
N VAL A 102 9.02 1.99 8.05
CA VAL A 102 8.78 3.44 8.13
C VAL A 102 7.44 3.78 7.48
N VAL A 103 6.66 4.63 8.14
CA VAL A 103 5.40 5.17 7.58
C VAL A 103 5.70 6.53 6.99
N MET A 104 5.66 6.63 5.68
CA MET A 104 5.98 7.88 4.98
C MET A 104 5.23 7.97 3.65
N ASN A 105 5.06 9.16 3.12
CA ASN A 105 4.62 9.50 1.77
C ASN A 105 3.42 8.68 1.22
N THR A 106 3.12 8.87 -0.06
CA THR A 106 2.19 8.03 -0.83
C THR A 106 2.92 6.86 -1.48
N LEU A 107 2.18 5.83 -1.92
CA LEU A 107 2.74 4.64 -2.57
C LEU A 107 3.63 5.01 -3.76
N THR A 108 3.15 5.83 -4.69
CA THR A 108 3.91 6.19 -5.90
C THR A 108 5.20 6.93 -5.57
N VAL A 109 5.17 7.87 -4.60
CA VAL A 109 6.39 8.56 -4.13
C VAL A 109 7.38 7.56 -3.52
N ASN A 110 6.90 6.66 -2.68
CA ASN A 110 7.75 5.63 -2.07
C ASN A 110 8.35 4.69 -3.12
N LEU A 111 7.57 4.29 -4.13
CA LEU A 111 8.06 3.48 -5.23
C LEU A 111 9.22 4.17 -5.96
N HIS A 112 9.07 5.45 -6.32
CA HIS A 112 10.16 6.20 -6.94
C HIS A 112 11.41 6.30 -6.04
N LEU A 113 11.24 6.56 -4.75
CA LEU A 113 12.36 6.61 -3.80
C LEU A 113 13.08 5.26 -3.66
N MET A 114 12.32 4.15 -3.65
CA MET A 114 12.89 2.81 -3.65
C MET A 114 13.64 2.53 -4.95
N MET A 115 13.09 2.90 -6.10
CA MET A 115 13.77 2.72 -7.39
C MET A 115 15.05 3.56 -7.48
N VAL A 116 15.05 4.82 -7.07
CA VAL A 116 16.27 5.65 -6.99
C VAL A 116 17.34 4.99 -6.10
N SER A 117 16.92 4.32 -5.04
CA SER A 117 17.84 3.67 -4.09
C SER A 117 18.36 2.33 -4.58
N PHE A 118 17.52 1.49 -5.18
CA PHE A 118 17.81 0.09 -5.45
C PHE A 118 17.92 -0.27 -6.93
N TYR A 119 17.29 0.45 -7.84
CA TYR A 119 17.44 0.22 -9.26
C TYR A 119 18.76 0.84 -9.74
N LYS A 120 19.73 -0.01 -10.00
CA LYS A 120 21.09 0.36 -10.44
C LYS A 120 21.38 -0.33 -11.78
N PRO A 121 20.84 0.20 -12.90
CA PRO A 121 21.02 -0.41 -14.20
C PRO A 121 22.45 -0.24 -14.71
N THR A 122 22.85 -1.17 -15.59
CA THR A 122 24.09 -1.13 -16.37
C THR A 122 23.76 -1.38 -17.84
N ASP A 123 24.69 -1.14 -18.76
CA ASP A 123 24.50 -1.32 -20.20
C ASP A 123 23.91 -2.69 -20.61
N THR A 124 24.17 -3.72 -19.82
CA THR A 124 23.66 -5.08 -20.07
C THR A 124 22.55 -5.49 -19.11
N LYS A 125 22.52 -4.96 -17.90
CA LYS A 125 21.62 -5.38 -16.83
C LYS A 125 20.72 -4.23 -16.41
N PHE A 126 19.61 -4.05 -17.11
CA PHE A 126 18.69 -2.92 -16.90
C PHE A 126 17.21 -3.31 -16.88
N LYS A 127 16.86 -4.54 -17.25
CA LYS A 127 15.46 -4.96 -17.34
C LYS A 127 14.81 -5.09 -15.97
N ILE A 128 13.52 -4.79 -15.94
CA ILE A 128 12.66 -4.88 -14.75
C ILE A 128 11.55 -5.89 -15.01
N ILE A 129 11.42 -6.89 -14.14
CA ILE A 129 10.24 -7.79 -14.17
C ILE A 129 9.10 -7.10 -13.43
N LEU A 130 7.93 -7.09 -14.07
CA LEU A 130 6.69 -6.52 -13.56
C LEU A 130 5.53 -7.49 -13.80
N GLU A 131 4.57 -7.59 -12.88
CA GLU A 131 3.33 -8.32 -13.16
C GLU A 131 2.54 -7.63 -14.28
N ALA A 132 1.99 -8.41 -15.23
CA ALA A 132 1.24 -7.87 -16.38
C ALA A 132 0.01 -7.06 -15.95
N ASP A 133 -0.62 -7.45 -14.82
CA ASP A 133 -1.79 -6.80 -14.24
C ASP A 133 -1.44 -5.76 -13.15
N SER A 134 -0.22 -5.26 -13.13
CA SER A 134 0.20 -4.21 -12.19
C SER A 134 -0.66 -2.97 -12.33
N PHE A 135 -0.82 -2.23 -11.24
CA PHE A 135 -1.59 -0.99 -11.25
C PHE A 135 -0.95 0.04 -12.20
N PRO A 136 -1.72 0.77 -13.02
CA PRO A 136 -1.17 1.66 -14.05
C PRO A 136 -0.14 2.67 -13.55
N SER A 137 -0.31 3.22 -12.34
CA SER A 137 0.67 4.16 -11.78
C SER A 137 2.03 3.52 -11.51
N ASP A 138 2.05 2.21 -11.21
CA ASP A 138 3.30 1.49 -10.96
C ASP A 138 4.02 1.20 -12.27
N ILE A 139 3.27 0.85 -13.33
CA ILE A 139 3.79 0.71 -14.69
C ILE A 139 4.43 2.03 -15.16
N TYR A 140 3.71 3.15 -15.04
CA TYR A 140 4.24 4.46 -15.43
C TYR A 140 5.47 4.88 -14.60
N ALA A 141 5.51 4.53 -13.32
CA ALA A 141 6.69 4.79 -12.50
C ALA A 141 7.91 4.02 -13.01
N VAL A 142 7.74 2.73 -13.34
CA VAL A 142 8.80 1.88 -13.90
C VAL A 142 9.25 2.40 -15.26
N GLU A 143 8.33 2.70 -16.18
CA GLU A 143 8.63 3.28 -17.50
C GLU A 143 9.45 4.57 -17.35
N SER A 144 9.02 5.47 -16.47
CA SER A 144 9.70 6.76 -16.24
C SER A 144 11.13 6.58 -15.70
N GLN A 145 11.37 5.56 -14.87
CA GLN A 145 12.71 5.26 -14.35
C GLN A 145 13.62 4.69 -15.45
N LEU A 146 13.10 3.81 -16.31
CA LEU A 146 13.86 3.32 -17.47
C LEU A 146 14.28 4.49 -18.38
N VAL A 147 13.33 5.35 -18.75
CA VAL A 147 13.59 6.54 -19.57
C VAL A 147 14.59 7.49 -18.90
N HIS A 148 14.46 7.72 -17.59
CA HIS A 148 15.39 8.54 -16.82
C HIS A 148 16.84 8.03 -16.90
N HIS A 149 17.02 6.72 -16.95
CA HIS A 149 18.32 6.08 -17.10
C HIS A 149 18.78 5.91 -18.56
N GLY A 150 18.00 6.40 -19.53
CA GLY A 150 18.34 6.38 -20.96
C GLY A 150 17.95 5.09 -21.69
N TYR A 151 17.11 4.24 -21.10
CA TYR A 151 16.62 3.00 -21.71
C TYR A 151 15.23 3.19 -22.33
N ASN A 152 14.93 2.39 -23.35
CA ASN A 152 13.57 2.29 -23.87
C ASN A 152 12.71 1.46 -22.91
N ALA A 153 11.51 1.96 -22.56
CA ALA A 153 10.61 1.27 -21.65
C ALA A 153 10.12 -0.07 -22.22
N GLU A 154 9.86 -0.15 -23.54
CA GLU A 154 9.40 -1.39 -24.19
C GLU A 154 10.46 -2.50 -24.14
N ASP A 155 11.74 -2.15 -24.22
CA ASP A 155 12.85 -3.09 -24.15
C ASP A 155 13.21 -3.45 -22.70
N GLY A 156 12.89 -2.55 -21.75
CA GLY A 156 13.29 -2.65 -20.36
C GLY A 156 12.30 -3.35 -19.44
N ILE A 157 11.04 -3.57 -19.87
CA ILE A 157 10.02 -4.23 -19.06
C ILE A 157 9.81 -5.67 -19.53
N ILE A 158 9.91 -6.61 -18.60
CA ILE A 158 9.49 -8.00 -18.79
C ILE A 158 8.20 -8.22 -18.01
N LEU A 159 7.10 -8.46 -18.72
CA LEU A 159 5.81 -8.74 -18.10
C LEU A 159 5.68 -10.21 -17.71
N TRP A 160 5.31 -10.45 -16.47
CA TRP A 160 4.99 -11.77 -15.95
C TRP A 160 3.47 -11.95 -15.84
N GLU A 161 2.92 -12.90 -16.61
CA GLU A 161 1.50 -13.22 -16.61
C GLU A 161 1.12 -14.03 -15.37
N THR A 162 0.17 -13.54 -14.58
CA THR A 162 -0.22 -14.19 -13.33
C THR A 162 -1.63 -14.78 -13.34
N LYS A 163 -2.52 -14.32 -14.21
CA LYS A 163 -3.95 -14.69 -14.19
C LYS A 163 -4.26 -15.97 -14.98
N ASN A 164 -3.59 -16.20 -16.10
CA ASN A 164 -3.96 -17.26 -17.05
C ASN A 164 -3.03 -18.48 -17.01
N SER A 165 -2.10 -18.51 -16.08
CA SER A 165 -1.10 -19.59 -15.99
C SER A 165 -1.43 -20.58 -14.87
N GLU A 166 -1.56 -21.86 -15.23
CA GLU A 166 -1.67 -22.95 -14.26
C GLU A 166 -0.37 -23.14 -13.45
N ASN A 167 0.76 -22.66 -13.96
CA ASN A 167 2.07 -22.80 -13.33
C ASN A 167 2.89 -21.50 -13.35
N LYS A 168 2.28 -20.43 -12.85
CA LYS A 168 2.86 -19.07 -12.86
C LYS A 168 4.27 -18.97 -12.24
N TYR A 169 4.58 -19.78 -11.23
CA TYR A 169 5.90 -19.77 -10.61
C TYR A 169 6.98 -20.37 -11.49
N LYS A 170 6.63 -21.41 -12.27
CA LYS A 170 7.56 -21.99 -13.24
C LYS A 170 7.81 -21.05 -14.42
N GLU A 171 6.80 -20.30 -14.83
CA GLU A 171 6.99 -19.23 -15.84
C GLU A 171 7.91 -18.13 -15.33
N LEU A 172 7.74 -17.68 -14.09
CA LEU A 172 8.64 -16.72 -13.48
C LEU A 172 10.09 -17.26 -13.42
N GLU A 173 10.26 -18.52 -13.04
CA GLU A 173 11.56 -19.19 -13.04
C GLU A 173 12.19 -19.21 -14.45
N ASN A 174 11.41 -19.55 -15.49
CA ASN A 174 11.87 -19.50 -16.88
C ASN A 174 12.29 -18.08 -17.30
N ILE A 175 11.47 -17.06 -16.96
CA ILE A 175 11.82 -15.67 -17.23
C ILE A 175 13.20 -15.31 -16.60
N PHE A 176 13.44 -15.74 -15.37
CA PHE A 176 14.73 -15.54 -14.71
C PHE A 176 15.88 -16.27 -15.41
N LEU A 177 15.67 -17.50 -15.81
CA LEU A 177 16.71 -18.30 -16.49
C LEU A 177 17.07 -17.72 -17.85
N GLU A 178 16.08 -17.30 -18.62
CA GLU A 178 16.27 -16.71 -19.96
C GLU A 178 16.91 -15.34 -19.92
N ASN A 179 16.62 -14.53 -18.91
CA ASN A 179 17.04 -13.12 -18.81
C ASN A 179 18.01 -12.83 -17.66
N LYS A 180 18.62 -13.83 -17.04
CA LYS A 180 19.42 -13.71 -15.79
C LYS A 180 20.53 -12.66 -15.83
N ASN A 181 21.05 -12.36 -17.01
CA ASN A 181 22.13 -11.39 -17.20
C ASN A 181 21.63 -9.98 -17.52
N GLU A 182 20.31 -9.80 -17.71
CA GLU A 182 19.69 -8.55 -18.12
C GLU A 182 18.76 -7.96 -17.03
N ILE A 183 18.30 -8.77 -16.09
CA ILE A 183 17.39 -8.34 -15.02
C ILE A 183 18.15 -7.57 -13.95
N ALA A 184 17.75 -6.32 -13.73
CA ALA A 184 18.27 -5.45 -12.67
C ALA A 184 17.33 -5.36 -11.46
N LEU A 185 16.01 -5.49 -11.65
CA LEU A 185 15.01 -5.34 -10.59
C LEU A 185 13.82 -6.25 -10.85
N VAL A 186 13.16 -6.65 -9.77
CA VAL A 186 11.87 -7.35 -9.79
C VAL A 186 10.90 -6.55 -8.93
N LEU A 187 9.77 -6.13 -9.51
CA LEU A 187 8.69 -5.44 -8.84
C LEU A 187 7.42 -6.30 -8.90
N ILE A 188 7.05 -6.88 -7.78
CA ILE A 188 5.91 -7.79 -7.67
C ILE A 188 5.04 -7.33 -6.51
N GLY A 189 3.72 -7.27 -6.74
CA GLY A 189 2.74 -6.98 -5.70
C GLY A 189 2.65 -8.12 -4.68
N GLY A 190 2.45 -7.79 -3.40
CA GLY A 190 2.16 -8.79 -2.37
C GLY A 190 0.73 -9.35 -2.47
N VAL A 191 -0.17 -8.59 -3.08
CA VAL A 191 -1.60 -8.92 -3.27
C VAL A 191 -2.07 -8.35 -4.60
N ASN A 192 -2.83 -9.13 -5.35
CA ASN A 192 -3.51 -8.72 -6.57
C ASN A 192 -5.02 -8.57 -6.33
N TYR A 193 -5.66 -7.70 -7.09
CA TYR A 193 -7.12 -7.47 -7.07
C TYR A 193 -7.84 -8.15 -8.24
#